data_290f7a22b37463aa393e343e088cc3a6
#
_entry.id   290f7a22b37463aa393e343e088cc3a6
#
_cell.length_a   1.000
_cell.length_b   1.000
_cell.length_c   1.000
_cell.angle_alpha   90.00
_cell.angle_beta   90.00
_cell.angle_gamma   90.00
#
_symmetry.space_group_name_H-M   'P 1'
#
loop_
_entity.id
_entity.type
_entity.pdbx_description
1 polymer ?
#
loop_
_entity_poly.entity_id
_entity_poly.type
_entity_poly.pdbx_seq_one_letter_code
_entity_poly.pdbx_strand_id
1 'polypeptide(L)'
;MPISELKLAKELIRKPSITPKDAGAINLLAKNLRSLGFNCKIINFKNIKNLYAKLGKSSPNFCYAGHTDVVPPGNISDWSVNPFRPVVKNNKLIGRGANDMKASIACFVAAVSKFKTQNKKFKGSISLLITGDEEGIAINGTKRVVKYLKRKREKINFCLVGEPTNQNKLGEMIKIGRRGSITGRLTVIGTQGHVAYPHRANNPSSTMIKILKRIKELKLDRGTKNFQPSNLEITKINIDNHADNVIPGSANAVFNIRFN
;
A
#
# COMPACT_ATOMS: atom_id res chain seq x y z
N MET A 1 5.81 -29.62 -13.67
CA MET A 1 6.92 -28.65 -13.76
C MET A 1 6.70 -27.53 -12.73
N PRO A 2 7.75 -27.01 -12.10
CA PRO A 2 7.62 -25.85 -11.20
C PRO A 2 7.03 -24.65 -11.92
N ILE A 3 6.29 -23.81 -11.19
CA ILE A 3 5.74 -22.55 -11.72
C ILE A 3 6.91 -21.59 -11.99
N SER A 4 6.95 -21.01 -13.20
CA SER A 4 7.92 -19.97 -13.54
C SER A 4 7.48 -18.63 -12.95
N GLU A 5 8.35 -18.04 -12.12
CA GLU A 5 8.14 -16.73 -11.49
C GLU A 5 7.95 -15.62 -12.53
N LEU A 6 8.78 -15.61 -13.58
CA LEU A 6 8.69 -14.60 -14.62
C LEU A 6 7.39 -14.70 -15.43
N LYS A 7 6.96 -15.94 -15.76
CA LYS A 7 5.70 -16.14 -16.48
C LYS A 7 4.52 -15.66 -15.65
N LEU A 8 4.45 -16.08 -14.37
CA LEU A 8 3.36 -15.69 -13.48
C LEU A 8 3.36 -14.18 -13.21
N ALA A 9 4.53 -13.57 -13.00
CA ALA A 9 4.64 -12.11 -12.85
C ALA A 9 4.08 -11.37 -14.07
N LYS A 10 4.47 -11.78 -15.28
CA LYS A 10 3.93 -11.21 -16.53
C LYS A 10 2.43 -11.37 -16.64
N GLU A 11 1.89 -12.54 -16.29
CA GLU A 11 0.45 -12.80 -16.32
C GLU A 11 -0.32 -11.92 -15.33
N LEU A 12 0.21 -11.73 -14.11
CA LEU A 12 -0.36 -10.84 -13.10
C LEU A 12 -0.32 -9.36 -13.54
N ILE A 13 0.79 -8.90 -14.13
CA ILE A 13 0.92 -7.52 -14.62
C ILE A 13 -0.06 -7.25 -15.76
N ARG A 14 -0.32 -8.22 -16.64
CA ARG A 14 -1.34 -8.11 -17.69
C ARG A 14 -2.78 -7.95 -17.18
N LYS A 15 -3.00 -8.13 -15.87
CA LYS A 15 -4.26 -7.81 -15.23
C LYS A 15 -4.20 -6.35 -14.73
N PRO A 16 -4.89 -5.40 -15.39
CA PRO A 16 -4.84 -3.98 -15.00
C PRO A 16 -5.71 -3.73 -13.77
N SER A 17 -5.30 -4.32 -12.66
CA SER A 17 -5.98 -4.27 -11.36
C SER A 17 -5.74 -2.93 -10.65
N ILE A 18 -6.03 -1.84 -11.35
CA ILE A 18 -5.98 -0.49 -10.76
C ILE A 18 -7.05 -0.40 -9.67
N THR A 19 -6.61 -0.06 -8.44
CA THR A 19 -7.52 -0.01 -7.29
C THR A 19 -8.76 0.83 -7.59
N PRO A 20 -9.97 0.40 -7.24
CA PRO A 20 -10.37 -0.81 -6.52
C PRO A 20 -10.70 -2.03 -7.43
N LYS A 21 -10.31 -2.03 -8.69
CA LYS A 21 -10.67 -3.07 -9.68
C LYS A 21 -9.70 -4.25 -9.58
N ASP A 22 -10.24 -5.49 -9.52
CA ASP A 22 -9.44 -6.72 -9.51
C ASP A 22 -8.91 -7.13 -10.90
N ALA A 23 -9.64 -6.81 -11.96
CA ALA A 23 -9.33 -7.21 -13.35
C ALA A 23 -8.97 -8.70 -13.53
N GLY A 24 -9.39 -9.57 -12.62
CA GLY A 24 -9.14 -11.01 -12.66
C GLY A 24 -7.79 -11.46 -12.07
N ALA A 25 -7.04 -10.57 -11.41
CA ALA A 25 -5.75 -10.90 -10.80
C ALA A 25 -5.89 -11.94 -9.68
N ILE A 26 -6.84 -11.78 -8.79
CA ILE A 26 -7.13 -12.73 -7.70
C ILE A 26 -7.53 -14.11 -8.24
N ASN A 27 -8.36 -14.16 -9.28
CA ASN A 27 -8.77 -15.43 -9.87
C ASN A 27 -7.61 -16.15 -10.55
N LEU A 28 -6.74 -15.42 -11.26
CA LEU A 28 -5.52 -15.96 -11.86
C LEU A 28 -4.60 -16.57 -10.81
N LEU A 29 -4.36 -15.84 -9.73
CA LEU A 29 -3.53 -16.30 -8.63
C LEU A 29 -4.12 -17.54 -7.95
N ALA A 30 -5.42 -17.53 -7.66
CA ALA A 30 -6.12 -18.67 -7.07
C ALA A 30 -6.04 -19.91 -7.95
N LYS A 31 -6.12 -19.77 -9.28
CA LYS A 31 -5.96 -20.89 -10.24
C LYS A 31 -4.57 -21.52 -10.10
N ASN A 32 -3.51 -20.72 -10.10
CA ASN A 32 -2.13 -21.21 -9.96
C ASN A 32 -1.90 -21.86 -8.57
N LEU A 33 -2.45 -21.29 -7.50
CA LEU A 33 -2.31 -21.87 -6.16
C LEU A 33 -3.09 -23.19 -6.02
N ARG A 34 -4.29 -23.32 -6.61
CA ARG A 34 -5.02 -24.59 -6.63
C ARG A 34 -4.26 -25.69 -7.35
N SER A 35 -3.57 -25.40 -8.45
CA SER A 35 -2.72 -26.40 -9.15
C SER A 35 -1.55 -26.89 -8.27
N LEU A 36 -1.15 -26.11 -7.26
CA LEU A 36 -0.18 -26.51 -6.25
C LEU A 36 -0.83 -27.22 -5.04
N GLY A 37 -2.15 -27.44 -5.05
CA GLY A 37 -2.88 -28.11 -3.97
C GLY A 37 -3.29 -27.20 -2.80
N PHE A 38 -3.26 -25.87 -2.98
CA PHE A 38 -3.81 -24.97 -1.98
C PHE A 38 -5.34 -25.02 -1.96
N ASN A 39 -5.90 -24.99 -0.76
CA ASN A 39 -7.29 -24.64 -0.55
C ASN A 39 -7.43 -23.12 -0.63
N CYS A 40 -8.11 -22.63 -1.68
CA CYS A 40 -8.23 -21.21 -1.98
C CYS A 40 -9.64 -20.70 -1.70
N LYS A 41 -9.75 -19.69 -0.84
CA LYS A 41 -10.99 -18.99 -0.53
C LYS A 41 -10.90 -17.55 -0.99
N ILE A 42 -11.76 -17.17 -1.94
CA ILE A 42 -11.94 -15.77 -2.33
C ILE A 42 -12.96 -15.17 -1.36
N ILE A 43 -12.61 -14.03 -0.77
CA ILE A 43 -13.38 -13.34 0.26
C ILE A 43 -13.64 -11.93 -0.24
N ASN A 44 -14.92 -11.62 -0.48
CA ASN A 44 -15.32 -10.31 -0.97
C ASN A 44 -15.81 -9.44 0.20
N PHE A 45 -15.33 -8.21 0.26
CA PHE A 45 -15.88 -7.17 1.12
C PHE A 45 -16.26 -5.98 0.23
N LYS A 46 -17.56 -5.74 0.10
CA LYS A 46 -18.11 -4.84 -0.93
C LYS A 46 -17.60 -5.27 -2.33
N ASN A 47 -17.02 -4.33 -3.07
CA ASN A 47 -16.46 -4.55 -4.41
C ASN A 47 -15.00 -5.03 -4.42
N ILE A 48 -14.39 -5.24 -3.26
CA ILE A 48 -12.99 -5.67 -3.13
C ILE A 48 -12.90 -7.19 -3.01
N LYS A 49 -12.10 -7.80 -3.90
CA LYS A 49 -11.74 -9.22 -3.82
C LYS A 49 -10.46 -9.40 -3.03
N ASN A 50 -10.48 -10.38 -2.14
CA ASN A 50 -9.31 -10.83 -1.39
C ASN A 50 -9.19 -12.34 -1.52
N LEU A 51 -7.99 -12.87 -1.32
CA LEU A 51 -7.70 -14.29 -1.36
C LEU A 51 -7.03 -14.72 -0.06
N TYR A 52 -7.56 -15.77 0.56
CA TYR A 52 -6.83 -16.57 1.52
C TYR A 52 -6.65 -17.98 0.96
N ALA A 53 -5.40 -18.41 0.81
CA ALA A 53 -5.06 -19.73 0.30
C ALA A 53 -4.15 -20.43 1.31
N LYS A 54 -4.39 -21.73 1.57
CA LYS A 54 -3.62 -22.52 2.54
C LYS A 54 -3.27 -23.88 2.00
N LEU A 55 -2.02 -24.26 2.15
CA LEU A 55 -1.46 -25.57 1.90
C LEU A 55 -1.02 -26.20 3.23
N GLY A 56 -1.42 -27.45 3.50
CA GLY A 56 -1.19 -28.11 4.79
C GLY A 56 -2.27 -27.76 5.82
N LYS A 57 -2.33 -28.53 6.90
CA LYS A 57 -3.37 -28.43 7.94
C LYS A 57 -2.81 -28.23 9.33
N SER A 58 -1.51 -28.47 9.54
CA SER A 58 -0.87 -28.42 10.85
C SER A 58 -0.21 -27.06 11.14
N SER A 59 0.13 -26.84 12.39
CA SER A 59 0.94 -25.71 12.86
C SER A 59 2.44 -26.09 12.80
N PRO A 60 3.35 -25.11 12.63
CA PRO A 60 3.10 -23.68 12.46
C PRO A 60 2.60 -23.31 11.06
N ASN A 61 1.84 -22.19 10.97
CA ASN A 61 1.40 -21.60 9.70
C ASN A 61 2.29 -20.41 9.34
N PHE A 62 3.04 -20.53 8.25
CA PHE A 62 3.79 -19.45 7.64
C PHE A 62 2.95 -18.77 6.56
N CYS A 63 2.65 -17.50 6.73
CA CYS A 63 1.81 -16.73 5.82
C CYS A 63 2.65 -15.72 5.01
N TYR A 64 2.45 -15.72 3.71
CA TYR A 64 2.88 -14.62 2.86
C TYR A 64 1.72 -13.64 2.68
N ALA A 65 1.94 -12.35 2.93
CA ALA A 65 0.95 -11.31 2.74
C ALA A 65 1.38 -10.32 1.67
N GLY A 66 0.41 -9.86 0.87
CA GLY A 66 0.63 -8.89 -0.20
C GLY A 66 -0.67 -8.44 -0.86
N HIS A 67 -0.53 -7.72 -1.97
CA HIS A 67 -1.67 -7.19 -2.73
C HIS A 67 -1.49 -7.37 -4.23
N THR A 68 -2.61 -7.44 -4.95
CA THR A 68 -2.64 -7.51 -6.42
C THR A 68 -3.13 -6.22 -7.07
N ASP A 69 -3.74 -5.33 -6.31
CA ASP A 69 -4.09 -4.00 -6.81
C ASP A 69 -2.84 -3.14 -7.02
N VAL A 70 -2.97 -2.13 -7.84
CA VAL A 70 -1.90 -1.21 -8.21
C VAL A 70 -2.44 0.21 -8.30
N VAL A 71 -1.58 1.21 -8.06
CA VAL A 71 -1.91 2.60 -8.34
C VAL A 71 -2.09 2.85 -9.84
N PRO A 72 -2.82 3.91 -10.26
CA PRO A 72 -2.87 4.33 -11.65
C PRO A 72 -1.47 4.49 -12.26
N PRO A 73 -1.28 4.16 -13.55
CA PRO A 73 0.03 4.27 -14.18
C PRO A 73 0.55 5.70 -14.36
N GLY A 74 -0.31 6.70 -14.17
CA GLY A 74 -0.01 8.08 -14.54
C GLY A 74 -0.16 8.30 -16.04
N ASN A 75 0.59 9.25 -16.59
CA ASN A 75 0.59 9.52 -18.01
C ASN A 75 1.25 8.36 -18.77
N ILE A 76 0.55 7.76 -19.72
CA ILE A 76 1.02 6.60 -20.48
C ILE A 76 2.23 6.97 -21.38
N SER A 77 2.32 8.22 -21.81
CA SER A 77 3.45 8.70 -22.62
C SER A 77 4.80 8.69 -21.88
N ASP A 78 4.79 8.70 -20.55
CA ASP A 78 5.99 8.67 -19.72
C ASP A 78 6.58 7.25 -19.58
N TRP A 79 5.88 6.25 -20.08
CA TRP A 79 6.32 4.87 -20.04
C TRP A 79 7.06 4.48 -21.32
N SER A 80 8.21 3.83 -21.17
CA SER A 80 8.96 3.25 -22.30
C SER A 80 8.26 2.03 -22.94
N VAL A 81 7.25 1.46 -22.26
CA VAL A 81 6.41 0.33 -22.70
C VAL A 81 5.00 0.50 -22.14
N ASN A 82 4.02 -0.17 -22.74
CA ASN A 82 2.68 -0.19 -22.13
C ASN A 82 2.76 -0.79 -20.70
N PRO A 83 2.29 -0.09 -19.65
CA PRO A 83 2.42 -0.52 -18.25
C PRO A 83 1.76 -1.88 -17.95
N PHE A 84 0.78 -2.32 -18.75
CA PHE A 84 0.08 -3.60 -18.59
C PHE A 84 0.43 -4.62 -19.69
N ARG A 85 1.44 -4.33 -20.51
CA ARG A 85 2.07 -5.28 -21.44
C ARG A 85 3.55 -5.47 -21.06
N PRO A 86 3.83 -6.26 -20.00
CA PRO A 86 5.16 -6.32 -19.40
C PRO A 86 6.19 -6.90 -20.37
N VAL A 87 7.36 -6.27 -20.43
CA VAL A 87 8.52 -6.71 -21.19
C VAL A 87 9.71 -6.96 -20.26
N VAL A 88 10.65 -7.78 -20.73
CA VAL A 88 11.97 -7.90 -20.09
C VAL A 88 12.98 -7.21 -21.01
N LYS A 89 13.67 -6.21 -20.49
CA LYS A 89 14.72 -5.48 -21.18
C LYS A 89 15.88 -5.28 -20.21
N ASN A 90 17.11 -5.59 -20.65
CA ASN A 90 18.32 -5.48 -19.82
C ASN A 90 18.17 -6.17 -18.45
N ASN A 91 17.69 -7.41 -18.42
CA ASN A 91 17.40 -8.20 -17.21
C ASN A 91 16.42 -7.57 -16.23
N LYS A 92 15.63 -6.57 -16.64
CA LYS A 92 14.62 -5.91 -15.82
C LYS A 92 13.23 -6.18 -16.37
N LEU A 93 12.31 -6.62 -15.50
CA LEU A 93 10.88 -6.72 -15.82
C LEU A 93 10.24 -5.34 -15.67
N ILE A 94 9.74 -4.79 -16.77
CA ILE A 94 9.13 -3.46 -16.82
C ILE A 94 7.61 -3.62 -16.95
N GLY A 95 6.85 -2.95 -16.06
CA GLY A 95 5.39 -2.92 -16.05
C GLY A 95 4.84 -2.42 -14.71
N ARG A 96 3.59 -1.92 -14.69
CA ARG A 96 2.95 -1.46 -13.46
C ARG A 96 2.70 -2.65 -12.51
N GLY A 97 3.17 -2.52 -11.26
CA GLY A 97 3.11 -3.59 -10.27
C GLY A 97 4.24 -4.62 -10.39
N ALA A 98 5.25 -4.39 -11.25
CA ALA A 98 6.41 -5.29 -11.31
C ALA A 98 7.18 -5.27 -9.99
N ASN A 99 7.48 -4.10 -9.45
CA ASN A 99 8.19 -3.94 -8.20
C ASN A 99 7.24 -4.00 -6.99
N ASP A 100 6.08 -3.39 -7.10
CA ASP A 100 5.08 -3.27 -6.06
C ASP A 100 3.74 -3.81 -6.59
N MET A 101 3.35 -5.06 -6.22
CA MET A 101 4.26 -6.09 -5.70
C MET A 101 3.99 -7.45 -6.37
N LYS A 102 3.45 -7.43 -7.63
CA LYS A 102 3.03 -8.66 -8.37
C LYS A 102 4.18 -9.63 -8.63
N ALA A 103 5.42 -9.12 -8.87
CA ALA A 103 6.57 -10.00 -9.08
C ALA A 103 6.97 -10.70 -7.78
N SER A 104 6.91 -10.02 -6.64
CA SER A 104 7.17 -10.61 -5.33
C SER A 104 6.19 -11.75 -5.02
N ILE A 105 4.90 -11.58 -5.32
CA ILE A 105 3.90 -12.67 -5.22
C ILE A 105 4.29 -13.84 -6.12
N ALA A 106 4.65 -13.57 -7.37
CA ALA A 106 5.03 -14.62 -8.32
C ALA A 106 6.27 -15.39 -7.87
N CYS A 107 7.28 -14.69 -7.33
CA CYS A 107 8.48 -15.32 -6.76
C CYS A 107 8.13 -16.22 -5.58
N PHE A 108 7.26 -15.77 -4.67
CA PHE A 108 6.84 -16.60 -3.54
C PHE A 108 6.10 -17.87 -4.01
N VAL A 109 5.18 -17.74 -4.95
CA VAL A 109 4.44 -18.90 -5.53
C VAL A 109 5.40 -19.87 -6.20
N ALA A 110 6.38 -19.38 -6.95
CA ALA A 110 7.41 -20.21 -7.58
C ALA A 110 8.30 -20.91 -6.54
N ALA A 111 8.70 -20.21 -5.47
CA ALA A 111 9.45 -20.78 -4.37
C ALA A 111 8.69 -21.92 -3.68
N VAL A 112 7.39 -21.72 -3.40
CA VAL A 112 6.54 -22.80 -2.85
C VAL A 112 6.40 -23.95 -3.81
N SER A 113 6.30 -23.70 -5.12
CA SER A 113 6.25 -24.74 -6.14
C SER A 113 7.52 -25.59 -6.12
N LYS A 114 8.71 -24.98 -6.05
CA LYS A 114 9.99 -25.68 -5.92
C LYS A 114 10.09 -26.44 -4.59
N PHE A 115 9.75 -25.79 -3.50
CA PHE A 115 9.75 -26.40 -2.16
C PHE A 115 8.90 -27.69 -2.15
N LYS A 116 7.73 -27.65 -2.75
CA LYS A 116 6.80 -28.80 -2.80
C LYS A 116 7.34 -29.97 -3.63
N THR A 117 8.11 -29.71 -4.69
CA THR A 117 8.74 -30.78 -5.48
C THR A 117 9.88 -31.46 -4.71
N GLN A 118 10.61 -30.70 -3.88
CA GLN A 118 11.72 -31.21 -3.08
C GLN A 118 11.25 -31.86 -1.76
N ASN A 119 10.13 -31.38 -1.20
CA ASN A 119 9.61 -31.81 0.09
C ASN A 119 8.19 -32.34 -0.06
N LYS A 120 8.05 -33.62 -0.44
CA LYS A 120 6.74 -34.26 -0.60
C LYS A 120 5.91 -34.30 0.68
N LYS A 121 6.56 -34.31 1.84
CA LYS A 121 5.93 -34.24 3.17
C LYS A 121 6.63 -33.17 4.00
N PHE A 122 5.88 -32.20 4.50
CA PHE A 122 6.35 -31.20 5.46
C PHE A 122 5.36 -31.07 6.61
N LYS A 123 5.88 -30.78 7.80
CA LYS A 123 5.05 -30.47 8.98
C LYS A 123 4.79 -28.97 9.02
N GLY A 124 3.53 -28.59 9.21
CA GLY A 124 3.12 -27.18 9.20
C GLY A 124 2.15 -26.85 8.08
N SER A 125 1.96 -25.57 7.84
CA SER A 125 1.18 -25.07 6.71
C SER A 125 1.80 -23.79 6.14
N ILE A 126 1.58 -23.57 4.85
CA ILE A 126 1.95 -22.36 4.14
C ILE A 126 0.66 -21.69 3.69
N SER A 127 0.51 -20.40 3.93
CA SER A 127 -0.67 -19.65 3.49
C SER A 127 -0.30 -18.37 2.75
N LEU A 128 -1.23 -17.89 1.93
CA LEU A 128 -1.17 -16.57 1.29
C LEU A 128 -2.42 -15.79 1.67
N LEU A 129 -2.21 -14.56 2.09
CA LEU A 129 -3.25 -13.55 2.29
C LEU A 129 -3.00 -12.42 1.31
N ILE A 130 -3.81 -12.34 0.27
CA ILE A 130 -3.65 -11.35 -0.80
C ILE A 130 -4.89 -10.48 -0.86
N THR A 131 -4.68 -9.17 -0.80
CA THR A 131 -5.75 -8.18 -0.90
C THR A 131 -5.78 -7.51 -2.28
N GLY A 132 -6.94 -6.94 -2.63
CA GLY A 132 -7.13 -6.03 -3.76
C GLY A 132 -7.43 -4.59 -3.31
N ASP A 133 -7.06 -4.19 -2.10
CA ASP A 133 -7.31 -2.86 -1.51
C ASP A 133 -6.18 -2.48 -0.53
N GLU A 134 -4.94 -2.49 -1.01
CA GLU A 134 -3.79 -1.95 -0.28
C GLU A 134 -3.49 -0.52 -0.74
N GLU A 135 -3.46 -0.32 -2.04
CA GLU A 135 -3.13 0.93 -2.74
C GLU A 135 -4.29 1.95 -2.76
N GLY A 136 -5.46 1.55 -2.28
CA GLY A 136 -6.66 2.38 -2.23
C GLY A 136 -6.96 2.91 -0.83
N ILE A 137 -8.24 2.78 -0.43
CA ILE A 137 -8.73 3.23 0.88
C ILE A 137 -8.26 2.29 2.01
N ALA A 138 -7.85 1.05 1.68
CA ALA A 138 -7.38 0.00 2.58
C ALA A 138 -8.38 -0.42 3.69
N ILE A 139 -9.69 -0.20 3.47
CA ILE A 139 -10.74 -0.54 4.45
C ILE A 139 -11.25 -1.97 4.26
N ASN A 140 -11.40 -2.42 2.99
CA ASN A 140 -12.01 -3.69 2.64
C ASN A 140 -10.98 -4.78 2.30
N GLY A 141 -9.71 -4.53 2.58
CA GLY A 141 -8.56 -5.40 2.33
C GLY A 141 -8.15 -6.21 3.55
N THR A 142 -6.85 -6.26 3.79
CA THR A 142 -6.16 -7.08 4.80
C THR A 142 -6.80 -7.03 6.18
N LYS A 143 -7.16 -5.83 6.68
CA LYS A 143 -7.80 -5.64 7.99
C LYS A 143 -9.07 -6.49 8.15
N ARG A 144 -9.94 -6.51 7.14
CA ARG A 144 -11.18 -7.31 7.17
C ARG A 144 -10.91 -8.79 7.03
N VAL A 145 -9.96 -9.17 6.18
CA VAL A 145 -9.56 -10.58 6.03
C VAL A 145 -9.01 -11.13 7.34
N VAL A 146 -8.10 -10.41 8.01
CA VAL A 146 -7.56 -10.82 9.31
C VAL A 146 -8.68 -10.98 10.36
N LYS A 147 -9.62 -10.03 10.41
CA LYS A 147 -10.79 -10.15 11.32
C LYS A 147 -11.64 -11.37 10.98
N TYR A 148 -11.83 -11.68 9.70
CA TYR A 148 -12.55 -12.87 9.24
C TYR A 148 -11.81 -14.15 9.68
N LEU A 149 -10.48 -14.24 9.44
CA LEU A 149 -9.66 -15.39 9.82
C LEU A 149 -9.68 -15.62 11.34
N LYS A 150 -9.57 -14.55 12.12
CA LYS A 150 -9.68 -14.62 13.60
C LYS A 150 -11.02 -15.25 14.05
N ARG A 151 -12.14 -14.85 13.43
CA ARG A 151 -13.47 -15.44 13.71
C ARG A 151 -13.53 -16.93 13.32
N LYS A 152 -12.77 -17.36 12.32
CA LYS A 152 -12.63 -18.76 11.90
C LYS A 152 -11.59 -19.54 12.71
N ARG A 153 -11.02 -18.93 13.76
CA ARG A 153 -9.95 -19.49 14.59
C ARG A 153 -8.72 -19.92 13.79
N GLU A 154 -8.51 -19.29 12.62
CA GLU A 154 -7.33 -19.51 11.82
C GLU A 154 -6.14 -18.79 12.45
N LYS A 155 -5.06 -19.55 12.73
CA LYS A 155 -3.86 -19.01 13.36
C LYS A 155 -2.76 -18.84 12.34
N ILE A 156 -2.17 -17.66 12.30
CA ILE A 156 -0.94 -17.34 11.55
C ILE A 156 0.16 -17.21 12.58
N ASN A 157 1.22 -18.03 12.47
CA ASN A 157 2.34 -18.01 13.42
C ASN A 157 3.45 -17.06 12.98
N PHE A 158 3.72 -17.01 11.67
CA PHE A 158 4.71 -16.14 11.06
C PHE A 158 4.11 -15.49 9.83
N CYS A 159 4.45 -14.23 9.58
CA CYS A 159 4.00 -13.51 8.40
C CYS A 159 5.18 -12.80 7.71
N LEU A 160 5.34 -13.09 6.42
CA LEU A 160 6.23 -12.35 5.53
C LEU A 160 5.38 -11.44 4.65
N VAL A 161 5.60 -10.13 4.73
CA VAL A 161 4.99 -9.16 3.83
C VAL A 161 5.94 -8.89 2.68
N GLY A 162 5.50 -9.15 1.45
CA GLY A 162 6.37 -9.16 0.27
C GLY A 162 6.61 -7.79 -0.37
N GLU A 163 6.48 -6.72 0.38
CA GLU A 163 6.70 -5.35 -0.07
C GLU A 163 8.15 -5.04 -0.42
N PRO A 164 8.43 -4.15 -1.38
CA PRO A 164 9.78 -3.74 -1.73
C PRO A 164 10.40 -2.94 -0.59
N THR A 165 11.49 -3.42 -0.01
CA THR A 165 12.17 -2.77 1.11
C THR A 165 13.66 -2.53 0.86
N ASN A 166 14.26 -3.25 -0.08
CA ASN A 166 15.68 -3.17 -0.39
C ASN A 166 15.97 -1.98 -1.29
N GLN A 167 16.99 -1.19 -0.96
CA GLN A 167 17.35 0.00 -1.73
C GLN A 167 18.39 -0.30 -2.83
N ASN A 168 19.45 -1.04 -2.49
CA ASN A 168 20.59 -1.29 -3.36
C ASN A 168 20.72 -2.76 -3.77
N LYS A 169 20.64 -3.68 -2.82
CA LYS A 169 20.80 -5.12 -3.05
C LYS A 169 19.64 -5.91 -2.49
N LEU A 170 19.20 -6.90 -3.24
CA LEU A 170 18.18 -7.84 -2.77
C LEU A 170 18.65 -8.56 -1.49
N GLY A 171 17.80 -8.53 -0.45
CA GLY A 171 18.08 -9.18 0.84
C GLY A 171 18.91 -8.34 1.83
N GLU A 172 19.25 -7.09 1.49
CA GLU A 172 20.03 -6.23 2.40
C GLU A 172 19.22 -5.68 3.57
N MET A 173 17.90 -5.60 3.42
CA MET A 173 17.02 -4.99 4.42
C MET A 173 15.73 -5.77 4.63
N ILE A 174 15.42 -6.03 5.89
CA ILE A 174 14.12 -6.53 6.35
C ILE A 174 13.53 -5.53 7.32
N LYS A 175 12.32 -5.05 7.05
CA LYS A 175 11.58 -4.18 7.98
C LYS A 175 10.87 -5.05 9.02
N ILE A 176 11.19 -4.86 10.30
CA ILE A 176 10.56 -5.54 11.43
C ILE A 176 9.42 -4.73 12.06
N GLY A 177 9.19 -3.51 11.58
CA GLY A 177 8.11 -2.60 11.98
C GLY A 177 8.03 -1.39 11.08
N ARG A 178 6.99 -0.60 11.26
CA ARG A 178 6.76 0.65 10.53
C ARG A 178 6.27 1.72 11.50
N ARG A 179 6.64 2.97 11.25
CA ARG A 179 6.03 4.11 11.93
C ARG A 179 4.59 4.29 11.45
N GLY A 180 3.74 4.80 12.34
CA GLY A 180 2.41 5.21 11.98
C GLY A 180 2.38 6.44 11.07
N SER A 181 1.25 6.70 10.45
CA SER A 181 1.01 7.88 9.61
C SER A 181 -0.36 8.45 9.93
N ILE A 182 -0.41 9.77 10.16
CA ILE A 182 -1.67 10.48 10.33
C ILE A 182 -1.64 11.77 9.52
N THR A 183 -2.72 12.05 8.81
CA THR A 183 -2.87 13.29 8.03
C THR A 183 -3.86 14.20 8.71
N GLY A 184 -3.42 15.40 9.04
CA GLY A 184 -4.26 16.49 9.54
C GLY A 184 -4.67 17.44 8.41
N ARG A 185 -5.91 17.91 8.47
CA ARG A 185 -6.45 18.97 7.61
C ARG A 185 -6.86 20.12 8.52
N LEU A 186 -6.36 21.31 8.23
CA LEU A 186 -6.64 22.52 8.96
C LEU A 186 -7.34 23.50 8.05
N THR A 187 -8.45 24.06 8.51
CA THR A 187 -9.16 25.16 7.86
C THR A 187 -9.26 26.32 8.87
N VAL A 188 -8.82 27.47 8.46
CA VAL A 188 -9.03 28.72 9.20
C VAL A 188 -10.07 29.53 8.45
N ILE A 189 -11.15 29.87 9.13
CA ILE A 189 -12.24 30.70 8.61
C ILE A 189 -12.04 32.13 9.12
N GLY A 190 -12.14 33.09 8.23
CA GLY A 190 -12.06 34.50 8.52
C GLY A 190 -13.24 35.28 7.98
N THR A 191 -13.07 36.57 7.86
CA THR A 191 -14.06 37.48 7.25
C THR A 191 -13.39 38.18 6.09
N GLN A 192 -13.96 38.01 4.90
CA GLN A 192 -13.48 38.66 3.69
C GLN A 192 -13.65 40.18 3.75
N GLY A 193 -12.74 40.93 3.13
CA GLY A 193 -12.80 42.36 3.05
C GLY A 193 -11.76 42.97 2.14
N HIS A 194 -11.87 44.28 1.88
CA HIS A 194 -10.89 45.00 1.11
C HIS A 194 -9.62 45.24 1.90
N VAL A 195 -8.43 45.04 1.33
CA VAL A 195 -7.13 45.13 2.00
C VAL A 195 -6.87 46.54 2.56
N ALA A 196 -7.46 47.61 1.99
CA ALA A 196 -7.34 48.96 2.50
C ALA A 196 -8.13 49.19 3.82
N TYR A 197 -9.02 48.26 4.19
CA TYR A 197 -9.88 48.40 5.39
C TYR A 197 -9.77 47.15 6.27
N PRO A 198 -8.56 46.77 6.73
CA PRO A 198 -8.33 45.50 7.44
C PRO A 198 -9.10 45.40 8.76
N HIS A 199 -9.50 46.52 9.36
CA HIS A 199 -10.31 46.57 10.58
C HIS A 199 -11.75 46.09 10.38
N ARG A 200 -12.21 45.94 9.13
CA ARG A 200 -13.53 45.36 8.74
C ARG A 200 -13.48 43.94 8.32
N ALA A 201 -12.30 43.30 8.38
CA ALA A 201 -12.05 41.95 7.96
C ALA A 201 -11.30 41.14 9.04
N ASN A 202 -11.31 39.83 8.89
CA ASN A 202 -10.47 38.95 9.71
C ASN A 202 -9.66 38.04 8.77
N ASN A 203 -8.35 38.30 8.66
CA ASN A 203 -7.52 37.61 7.68
C ASN A 203 -7.13 36.19 8.14
N PRO A 204 -7.71 35.12 7.55
CA PRO A 204 -7.39 33.76 7.92
C PRO A 204 -5.96 33.34 7.52
N SER A 205 -5.36 33.99 6.52
CA SER A 205 -3.98 33.72 6.09
C SER A 205 -2.97 34.04 7.19
N SER A 206 -3.12 35.20 7.86
CA SER A 206 -2.26 35.60 8.97
C SER A 206 -2.38 34.65 10.16
N THR A 207 -3.58 34.18 10.46
CA THR A 207 -3.83 33.19 11.51
C THR A 207 -3.25 31.83 11.12
N MET A 208 -3.42 31.40 9.86
CA MET A 208 -2.86 30.14 9.35
C MET A 208 -1.33 30.12 9.49
N ILE A 209 -0.64 31.20 9.11
CA ILE A 209 0.82 31.31 9.23
C ILE A 209 1.26 31.12 10.69
N LYS A 210 0.58 31.76 11.64
CA LYS A 210 0.89 31.64 13.08
C LYS A 210 0.70 30.20 13.58
N ILE A 211 -0.39 29.54 13.18
CA ILE A 211 -0.68 28.16 13.56
C ILE A 211 0.36 27.20 12.96
N LEU A 212 0.64 27.33 11.66
CA LEU A 212 1.60 26.46 10.97
C LEU A 212 3.02 26.61 11.54
N LYS A 213 3.43 27.81 11.89
CA LYS A 213 4.70 28.05 12.59
C LYS A 213 4.76 27.27 13.91
N ARG A 214 3.73 27.39 14.77
CA ARG A 214 3.69 26.66 16.04
C ARG A 214 3.67 25.15 15.86
N ILE A 215 2.89 24.66 14.90
CA ILE A 215 2.84 23.23 14.59
C ILE A 215 4.21 22.70 14.16
N LYS A 216 4.95 23.45 13.34
CA LYS A 216 6.28 23.06 12.85
C LYS A 216 7.34 23.04 13.96
N GLU A 217 7.18 23.85 14.98
CA GLU A 217 8.09 23.94 16.14
C GLU A 217 7.84 22.82 17.18
N LEU A 218 6.75 22.04 17.05
CA LEU A 218 6.43 20.98 18.00
C LEU A 218 7.45 19.84 17.95
N LYS A 219 8.05 19.57 19.10
CA LYS A 219 8.81 18.33 19.34
C LYS A 219 7.83 17.27 19.80
N LEU A 220 7.53 16.29 18.92
CA LEU A 220 6.52 15.27 19.19
C LEU A 220 7.02 14.20 20.17
N ASP A 221 8.26 13.73 19.96
CA ASP A 221 8.93 12.74 20.81
C ASP A 221 10.44 12.72 20.56
N ARG A 222 11.15 11.77 21.20
CA ARG A 222 12.59 11.56 21.05
C ARG A 222 12.96 10.35 20.21
N GLY A 223 11.96 9.68 19.62
CA GLY A 223 12.17 8.40 18.94
C GLY A 223 12.22 7.21 19.89
N THR A 224 12.49 6.05 19.32
CA THR A 224 12.62 4.78 20.04
C THR A 224 13.93 4.09 19.65
N LYS A 225 14.24 2.95 20.28
CA LYS A 225 15.39 2.12 19.89
C LYS A 225 15.39 1.76 18.39
N ASN A 226 14.21 1.62 17.78
CA ASN A 226 14.04 1.12 16.43
C ASN A 226 13.65 2.20 15.41
N PHE A 227 13.20 3.37 15.86
CA PHE A 227 12.70 4.44 14.98
C PHE A 227 13.23 5.81 15.41
N GLN A 228 13.54 6.63 14.41
CA GLN A 228 13.83 8.05 14.63
C GLN A 228 12.62 8.79 15.23
N PRO A 229 12.84 10.02 15.78
CA PRO A 229 11.74 10.84 16.28
C PRO A 229 10.62 11.01 15.27
N SER A 230 9.40 11.13 15.77
CA SER A 230 8.25 11.49 14.97
C SER A 230 8.47 12.84 14.29
N ASN A 231 8.07 12.95 13.05
CA ASN A 231 8.21 14.19 12.29
C ASN A 231 6.88 14.62 11.69
N LEU A 232 6.71 15.93 11.58
CA LEU A 232 5.57 16.58 10.98
C LEU A 232 6.01 17.39 9.78
N GLU A 233 5.36 17.18 8.63
CA GLU A 233 5.59 17.96 7.42
C GLU A 233 4.29 18.57 6.92
N ILE A 234 4.33 19.87 6.61
CA ILE A 234 3.24 20.58 5.94
C ILE A 234 3.34 20.22 4.46
N THR A 235 2.31 19.58 3.91
CA THR A 235 2.32 19.05 2.54
C THR A 235 1.52 19.91 1.56
N LYS A 236 0.64 20.78 2.06
CA LYS A 236 -0.16 21.65 1.22
C LYS A 236 -0.59 22.89 2.00
N ILE A 237 -0.53 24.05 1.37
CA ILE A 237 -1.16 25.30 1.82
C ILE A 237 -1.96 25.81 0.62
N ASN A 238 -3.23 26.13 0.81
CA ASN A 238 -4.10 26.65 -0.22
C ASN A 238 -4.97 27.77 0.33
N ILE A 239 -4.93 28.91 -0.36
CA ILE A 239 -5.79 30.06 -0.12
C ILE A 239 -6.43 30.37 -1.45
N ASP A 240 -7.71 30.07 -1.54
CA ASP A 240 -8.50 30.30 -2.74
C ASP A 240 -8.93 31.76 -2.77
N ASN A 241 -8.13 32.59 -3.42
CA ASN A 241 -8.34 34.03 -3.55
C ASN A 241 -8.01 34.48 -4.99
N HIS A 242 -8.97 35.05 -5.67
CA HIS A 242 -8.86 35.44 -7.07
C HIS A 242 -8.53 36.93 -7.27
N ALA A 243 -8.44 37.71 -6.19
CA ALA A 243 -8.21 39.14 -6.26
C ALA A 243 -7.16 39.60 -5.25
N ASP A 244 -6.14 40.32 -5.72
CA ASP A 244 -4.98 40.73 -4.92
C ASP A 244 -5.33 41.78 -3.85
N ASN A 245 -6.41 42.52 -4.06
CA ASN A 245 -6.89 43.58 -3.16
C ASN A 245 -7.98 43.11 -2.19
N VAL A 246 -8.23 41.81 -2.08
CA VAL A 246 -9.26 41.22 -1.20
C VAL A 246 -8.59 40.31 -0.15
N ILE A 247 -8.94 40.50 1.11
CA ILE A 247 -8.62 39.57 2.20
C ILE A 247 -9.48 38.31 2.02
N PRO A 248 -8.93 37.08 1.97
CA PRO A 248 -9.70 35.86 1.74
C PRO A 248 -10.65 35.53 2.91
N GLY A 249 -11.68 34.74 2.61
CA GLY A 249 -12.63 34.25 3.63
C GLY A 249 -12.15 32.98 4.35
N SER A 250 -11.22 32.23 3.75
CA SER A 250 -10.68 30.99 4.35
C SER A 250 -9.26 30.70 3.89
N ALA A 251 -8.52 29.94 4.71
CA ALA A 251 -7.22 29.37 4.38
C ALA A 251 -7.19 27.91 4.80
N ASN A 252 -6.59 27.04 3.97
CA ASN A 252 -6.53 25.61 4.17
C ASN A 252 -5.09 25.11 4.18
N ALA A 253 -4.80 24.14 5.04
CA ALA A 253 -3.52 23.44 5.05
C ALA A 253 -3.70 21.95 5.29
N VAL A 254 -2.74 21.16 4.78
CA VAL A 254 -2.63 19.73 5.04
C VAL A 254 -1.24 19.45 5.57
N PHE A 255 -1.15 18.63 6.60
CA PHE A 255 0.11 18.15 7.15
C PHE A 255 0.05 16.66 7.42
N ASN A 256 1.20 16.01 7.40
CA ASN A 256 1.33 14.59 7.70
C ASN A 256 2.33 14.41 8.85
N ILE A 257 1.98 13.53 9.77
CA ILE A 257 2.84 13.12 10.87
C ILE A 257 3.21 11.66 10.67
N ARG A 258 4.51 11.36 10.73
CA ARG A 258 5.04 10.00 10.86
C ARG A 258 5.43 9.80 12.31
N PHE A 259 4.77 8.90 13.01
CA PHE A 259 4.92 8.70 14.45
C PHE A 259 5.36 7.28 14.82
N ASN A 260 6.00 7.15 15.97
CA ASN A 260 6.47 5.88 16.55
C ASN A 260 5.34 5.02 17.09
#